data_b383c2f961d55fef5a51cb65970f2b38
#
_entry.id   b383c2f961d55fef5a51cb65970f2b38
#
_cell.length_a   1.000
_cell.length_b   1.000
_cell.length_c   1.000
_cell.angle_alpha   90.00
_cell.angle_beta   90.00
_cell.angle_gamma   90.00
#
_symmetry.space_group_name_H-M   'P 1'
#
loop_
_entity.id
_entity.type
_entity.pdbx_description
1 polymer ?
#
loop_
_entity_poly.entity_id
_entity_poly.type
_entity_poly.pdbx_seq_one_letter_code
_entity_poly.pdbx_strand_id
1 'polypeptide(L)'
;MTDTMSKAVIAIERPARWAKQLGSHLGHKIAVAEVENGWSFTIDGAYGEALATGENELTLTATGDTDELRQRMEFVLQKHLLKFAADHNPEVVWH
;
A
#
# COMPACT_ATOMS: atom_id res chain seq x y z
N MET A 1 4.94 -17.72 16.53
CA MET A 1 5.66 -16.71 15.80
C MET A 1 4.76 -15.59 15.33
N THR A 2 5.20 -14.39 15.49
CA THR A 2 4.39 -13.24 15.11
C THR A 2 4.62 -12.85 13.65
N ASP A 3 3.56 -12.38 13.03
CA ASP A 3 3.65 -11.80 11.70
C ASP A 3 4.51 -10.55 11.76
N THR A 4 5.20 -10.24 10.69
CA THR A 4 5.96 -9.01 10.61
C THR A 4 5.13 -7.96 9.90
N MET A 5 5.26 -6.71 10.35
CA MET A 5 4.48 -5.60 9.81
C MET A 5 5.35 -4.37 9.64
N SER A 6 5.10 -3.63 8.58
CA SER A 6 5.75 -2.34 8.36
C SER A 6 4.72 -1.33 7.87
N LYS A 7 5.08 -0.05 7.97
CA LYS A 7 4.19 1.04 7.63
C LYS A 7 4.99 2.17 6.99
N ALA A 8 4.40 2.80 5.99
CA ALA A 8 4.96 3.99 5.36
C ALA A 8 3.89 5.08 5.34
N VAL A 9 4.23 6.24 5.89
CA VAL A 9 3.33 7.39 5.90
C VAL A 9 3.85 8.37 4.85
N ILE A 10 3.02 8.67 3.86
CA ILE A 10 3.44 9.40 2.68
C ILE A 10 2.67 10.71 2.58
N ALA A 11 3.39 11.82 2.45
CA ALA A 11 2.78 13.13 2.24
C ALA A 11 2.46 13.25 0.76
N ILE A 12 1.18 13.24 0.42
CA ILE A 12 0.74 13.34 -0.97
C ILE A 12 -0.69 13.85 -1.01
N GLU A 13 -0.98 14.71 -1.98
CA GLU A 13 -2.32 15.24 -2.17
C GLU A 13 -3.26 14.13 -2.66
N ARG A 14 -4.52 14.25 -2.28
CA ARG A 14 -5.59 13.33 -2.72
C ARG A 14 -5.27 11.87 -2.44
N PRO A 15 -4.97 11.55 -1.17
CA PRO A 15 -4.55 10.18 -0.85
C PRO A 15 -5.59 9.12 -1.20
N ALA A 16 -6.89 9.44 -1.10
CA ALA A 16 -7.94 8.48 -1.44
C ALA A 16 -7.88 8.10 -2.92
N ARG A 17 -7.49 9.04 -3.78
CA ARG A 17 -7.37 8.77 -5.21
C ARG A 17 -6.27 7.75 -5.49
N TRP A 18 -5.14 7.90 -4.81
CA TRP A 18 -4.03 6.99 -5.01
C TRP A 18 -4.33 5.60 -4.47
N ALA A 19 -5.01 5.54 -3.31
CA ALA A 19 -5.44 4.26 -2.76
C ALA A 19 -6.38 3.54 -3.72
N LYS A 20 -7.35 4.27 -4.29
CA LYS A 20 -8.30 3.70 -5.25
C LYS A 20 -7.58 3.23 -6.51
N GLN A 21 -6.62 4.00 -6.99
CA GLN A 21 -5.88 3.65 -8.20
C GLN A 21 -5.06 2.37 -7.99
N LEU A 22 -4.45 2.23 -6.82
CA LEU A 22 -3.76 1.00 -6.48
C LEU A 22 -4.71 -0.18 -6.47
N GLY A 23 -5.88 0.00 -5.84
CA GLY A 23 -6.89 -1.06 -5.79
C GLY A 23 -7.36 -1.47 -7.15
N SER A 24 -7.66 -0.50 -8.01
CA SER A 24 -8.14 -0.77 -9.35
C SER A 24 -7.10 -1.49 -10.19
N HIS A 25 -5.85 -1.04 -10.12
CA HIS A 25 -4.78 -1.63 -10.90
C HIS A 25 -4.41 -3.02 -10.41
N LEU A 26 -4.20 -3.16 -9.11
CA LEU A 26 -3.75 -4.43 -8.54
C LEU A 26 -4.85 -5.48 -8.54
N GLY A 27 -6.11 -5.04 -8.59
CA GLY A 27 -7.25 -5.96 -8.64
C GLY A 27 -7.25 -6.88 -9.85
N HIS A 28 -6.46 -6.56 -10.86
CA HIS A 28 -6.32 -7.43 -12.04
C HIS A 28 -5.37 -8.59 -11.79
N LYS A 29 -4.60 -8.54 -10.71
CA LYS A 29 -3.53 -9.51 -10.45
C LYS A 29 -3.66 -10.21 -9.10
N ILE A 30 -4.19 -9.51 -8.10
CA ILE A 30 -4.27 -10.05 -6.75
C ILE A 30 -5.64 -9.74 -6.15
N ALA A 31 -5.94 -10.34 -5.01
CA ALA A 31 -7.19 -10.10 -4.31
C ALA A 31 -7.18 -8.71 -3.69
N VAL A 32 -8.21 -7.91 -3.99
CA VAL A 32 -8.32 -6.54 -3.53
C VAL A 32 -9.73 -6.34 -2.99
N ALA A 33 -9.86 -5.58 -1.91
CA ALA A 33 -11.16 -5.24 -1.33
C ALA A 33 -11.15 -3.79 -0.87
N GLU A 34 -12.31 -3.14 -0.98
CA GLU A 34 -12.46 -1.81 -0.45
C GLU A 34 -12.66 -1.89 1.06
N VAL A 35 -11.95 -1.05 1.80
CA VAL A 35 -12.09 -0.96 3.24
C VAL A 35 -12.34 0.49 3.61
N GLU A 36 -12.61 0.74 4.88
CA GLU A 36 -12.84 2.12 5.33
C GLU A 36 -11.59 2.95 5.05
N ASN A 37 -11.77 4.06 4.37
CA ASN A 37 -10.72 5.02 4.01
C ASN A 37 -9.69 4.49 3.01
N GLY A 38 -9.96 3.36 2.35
CA GLY A 38 -8.99 2.88 1.38
C GLY A 38 -9.24 1.49 0.85
N TRP A 39 -8.17 0.77 0.62
CA TRP A 39 -8.19 -0.53 -0.04
C TRP A 39 -7.23 -1.50 0.62
N SER A 40 -7.59 -2.77 0.60
CA SER A 40 -6.72 -3.83 1.11
C SER A 40 -6.27 -4.72 -0.03
N PHE A 41 -5.13 -5.37 0.16
CA PHE A 41 -4.48 -6.20 -0.86
C PHE A 41 -4.03 -7.50 -0.20
N THR A 42 -4.31 -8.62 -0.84
CA THR A 42 -3.93 -9.92 -0.31
C THR A 42 -3.18 -10.71 -1.36
N ILE A 43 -2.00 -11.15 -1.00
CA ILE A 43 -1.21 -12.10 -1.78
C ILE A 43 -0.98 -13.27 -0.82
N ASP A 44 -0.81 -14.47 -1.36
CA ASP A 44 -0.61 -15.63 -0.50
C ASP A 44 0.52 -15.38 0.51
N GLY A 45 0.18 -15.37 1.79
CA GLY A 45 1.12 -15.12 2.88
C GLY A 45 1.41 -13.67 3.19
N ALA A 46 0.77 -12.72 2.49
CA ALA A 46 1.02 -11.30 2.71
C ALA A 46 -0.28 -10.49 2.60
N TYR A 47 -0.36 -9.41 3.37
CA TYR A 47 -1.52 -8.54 3.40
C TYR A 47 -1.04 -7.09 3.44
N GLY A 48 -1.74 -6.22 2.76
CA GLY A 48 -1.39 -4.81 2.76
C GLY A 48 -2.61 -3.92 2.69
N GLU A 49 -2.44 -2.65 3.02
CA GLU A 49 -3.50 -1.66 2.92
C GLU A 49 -2.94 -0.34 2.43
N ALA A 50 -3.79 0.40 1.71
CA ALA A 50 -3.50 1.77 1.32
C ALA A 50 -4.65 2.60 1.83
N LEU A 51 -4.39 3.46 2.80
CA LEU A 51 -5.43 4.22 3.50
C LEU A 51 -5.18 5.71 3.43
N ALA A 52 -6.26 6.47 3.19
CA ALA A 52 -6.22 7.92 3.30
C ALA A 52 -6.38 8.26 4.77
N THR A 53 -5.25 8.57 5.43
CA THR A 53 -5.23 8.79 6.87
C THR A 53 -5.21 10.25 7.26
N GLY A 54 -5.19 11.14 6.28
CA GLY A 54 -5.24 12.57 6.49
C GLY A 54 -5.56 13.25 5.18
N GLU A 55 -5.73 14.56 5.22
CA GLU A 55 -6.10 15.33 4.03
C GLU A 55 -5.06 15.20 2.93
N ASN A 56 -3.79 15.19 3.30
CA ASN A 56 -2.67 15.04 2.37
C ASN A 56 -1.74 13.94 2.86
N GLU A 57 -2.32 12.84 3.33
CA GLU A 57 -1.52 11.75 3.89
C GLU A 57 -2.07 10.40 3.46
N LEU A 58 -1.20 9.60 2.88
CA LEU A 58 -1.50 8.23 2.48
C LEU A 58 -0.64 7.30 3.32
N THR A 59 -1.27 6.34 3.98
CA THR A 59 -0.53 5.35 4.77
C THR A 59 -0.61 4.00 4.10
N LEU A 60 0.55 3.42 3.83
CA LEU A 60 0.65 2.05 3.33
C LEU A 60 1.09 1.15 4.46
N THR A 61 0.47 -0.01 4.57
CA THR A 61 0.91 -1.03 5.53
C THR A 61 1.20 -2.31 4.78
N ALA A 62 2.14 -3.07 5.30
CA ALA A 62 2.48 -4.37 4.73
C ALA A 62 2.70 -5.35 5.87
N THR A 63 2.09 -6.52 5.76
CA THR A 63 2.19 -7.58 6.75
C THR A 63 2.49 -8.87 6.02
N GLY A 64 3.34 -9.71 6.58
CA GLY A 64 3.66 -10.98 5.98
C GLY A 64 3.89 -12.05 7.02
N ASP A 65 3.69 -13.31 6.62
CA ASP A 65 3.99 -14.45 7.49
C ASP A 65 5.48 -14.54 7.76
N THR A 66 6.29 -13.98 6.87
CA THR A 66 7.74 -13.91 6.99
C THR A 66 8.19 -12.53 6.58
N ASP A 67 9.42 -12.16 6.92
CA ASP A 67 10.01 -10.90 6.49
C ASP A 67 10.03 -10.79 4.97
N GLU A 68 10.32 -11.89 4.30
CA GLU A 68 10.39 -11.92 2.85
C GLU A 68 9.04 -11.60 2.21
N LEU A 69 7.96 -12.18 2.75
CA LEU A 69 6.62 -11.93 2.23
C LEU A 69 6.18 -10.49 2.52
N ARG A 70 6.51 -9.97 3.69
CA ARG A 70 6.22 -8.58 4.01
C ARG A 70 6.94 -7.64 3.04
N GLN A 71 8.23 -7.90 2.79
CA GLN A 71 9.00 -7.09 1.85
C GLN A 71 8.44 -7.14 0.45
N ARG A 72 7.92 -8.29 0.05
CA ARG A 72 7.27 -8.44 -1.24
C ARG A 72 6.06 -7.53 -1.36
N MET A 73 5.25 -7.46 -0.31
CA MET A 73 4.08 -6.57 -0.30
C MET A 73 4.53 -5.11 -0.35
N GLU A 74 5.57 -4.74 0.42
CA GLU A 74 6.12 -3.38 0.37
C GLU A 74 6.52 -3.02 -1.05
N PHE A 75 7.22 -3.92 -1.71
CA PHE A 75 7.70 -3.69 -3.07
C PHE A 75 6.55 -3.48 -4.04
N VAL A 76 5.53 -4.32 -3.96
CA VAL A 76 4.37 -4.24 -4.86
C VAL A 76 3.67 -2.91 -4.69
N LEU A 77 3.39 -2.51 -3.44
CA LEU A 77 2.68 -1.25 -3.18
C LEU A 77 3.53 -0.05 -3.60
N GLN A 78 4.80 -0.04 -3.23
CA GLN A 78 5.69 1.08 -3.52
C GLN A 78 5.91 1.25 -5.01
N LYS A 79 6.20 0.16 -5.71
CA LYS A 79 6.46 0.21 -7.14
C LYS A 79 5.29 0.82 -7.91
N HIS A 80 4.08 0.37 -7.59
CA HIS A 80 2.90 0.85 -8.30
C HIS A 80 2.55 2.27 -7.94
N LEU A 81 2.68 2.64 -6.67
CA LEU A 81 2.43 4.01 -6.27
C LEU A 81 3.38 4.98 -6.95
N LEU A 82 4.68 4.65 -6.97
CA LEU A 82 5.68 5.52 -7.59
C LEU A 82 5.44 5.65 -9.09
N LYS A 83 4.93 4.61 -9.72
CA LYS A 83 4.61 4.65 -11.14
C LYS A 83 3.46 5.60 -11.42
N PHE A 84 2.39 5.52 -10.62
CA PHE A 84 1.19 6.34 -10.83
C PHE A 84 1.42 7.80 -10.41
N ALA A 85 2.17 8.01 -9.34
CA ALA A 85 2.36 9.31 -8.75
C ALA A 85 3.74 9.89 -9.05
N ALA A 86 4.31 9.53 -10.20
CA ALA A 86 5.66 9.97 -10.57
C ALA A 86 5.82 11.48 -10.55
N ASP A 87 4.78 12.21 -10.98
CA ASP A 87 4.83 13.67 -11.04
C ASP A 87 4.84 14.30 -9.64
N HIS A 88 4.38 13.56 -8.64
CA HIS A 88 4.34 14.05 -7.26
C HIS A 88 5.60 13.69 -6.50
N ASN A 89 6.39 12.77 -7.05
CA ASN A 89 7.67 12.34 -6.48
C ASN A 89 7.55 12.02 -4.98
N PRO A 90 6.61 11.14 -4.58
CA PRO A 90 6.41 10.87 -3.17
C PRO A 90 7.58 10.09 -2.57
N GLU A 91 7.88 10.40 -1.31
CA GLU A 91 8.92 9.69 -0.60
C GLU A 91 8.29 8.54 0.19
N VAL A 92 8.77 7.33 -0.03
CA VAL A 92 8.25 6.14 0.65
C VAL A 92 9.34 5.56 1.53
N VAL A 93 9.13 5.65 2.84
CA VAL A 93 10.07 5.12 3.82
C VAL A 93 9.32 4.16 4.73
N TRP A 94 9.74 2.92 4.74
CA TRP A 94 9.09 1.87 5.55
C TRP A 94 9.70 1.79 6.94
N HIS A 95 8.83 1.65 7.94
CA HIS A 95 9.24 1.55 9.34
C HIS A 95 8.77 0.28 9.99
#